data_9ad73dc41901338c8fc0a94fcb585a95
#
_entry.id   9ad73dc41901338c8fc0a94fcb585a95
#
_cell.length_a   1.000
_cell.length_b   1.000
_cell.length_c   1.000
_cell.angle_alpha   90.00
_cell.angle_beta   90.00
_cell.angle_gamma   90.00
#
_symmetry.space_group_name_H-M   'P 1'
#
loop_
_entity.id
_entity.type
_entity.pdbx_description
1 polymer ?
#
loop_
_entity_poly.entity_id
_entity_poly.type
_entity_poly.pdbx_seq_one_letter_code
_entity_poly.pdbx_strand_id
1 'polypeptide(L)'
;MAAPHHLMPLPREDPVSWLTTSGTAGGSFAPTEAAAYFFDRLASMSVGLDSGFRRISTTSARLAVPRVLSDAVANWTAEGTEITPTDPNADVVTAVPRKLAALTYASNELVDDSQPDAQDVLATNLARAVALKLDWSFFEGSGTAPEIRGLKNQSGIQTLSMGANGAALTNLDPFADALGMLAEEDAEGTAIVMHPRNWRALTKIKETSGSAKPVLVDGAGAPTEGPRRSIQGVPVWLTSQLSTTETQGSATTANSIYVYQADQVCAVIRADADVKVDKSAAFSSDRTAVRVTLRADEVLPNPAAVVRILGVLPA
;
A
#
# COMPACT_ATOMS: atom_id res chain seq x y z
N MET A 1 52.72 -26.80 54.34
CA MET A 1 52.46 -27.45 53.03
C MET A 1 51.02 -27.15 52.63
N ALA A 2 50.84 -26.18 51.76
CA ALA A 2 49.51 -25.81 51.25
C ALA A 2 49.35 -26.40 49.86
N ALA A 3 48.26 -27.10 49.63
CA ALA A 3 47.94 -27.72 48.35
C ALA A 3 47.55 -26.65 47.31
N PRO A 4 47.88 -26.82 46.03
CA PRO A 4 47.53 -25.87 45.00
C PRO A 4 46.05 -25.97 44.63
N HIS A 5 45.38 -24.81 44.60
CA HIS A 5 44.02 -24.64 44.07
C HIS A 5 44.00 -24.94 42.57
N HIS A 6 43.28 -25.99 42.22
CA HIS A 6 42.98 -26.33 40.83
C HIS A 6 41.89 -25.36 40.33
N LEU A 7 42.33 -24.39 39.49
CA LEU A 7 41.42 -23.53 38.77
C LEU A 7 40.67 -24.37 37.73
N MET A 8 39.37 -24.54 37.91
CA MET A 8 38.46 -25.03 36.87
C MET A 8 38.50 -24.11 35.66
N PRO A 9 38.69 -24.62 34.46
CA PRO A 9 38.53 -23.79 33.26
C PRO A 9 37.08 -23.38 33.12
N LEU A 10 36.84 -22.09 32.89
CA LEU A 10 35.53 -21.53 32.52
C LEU A 10 35.05 -22.23 31.24
N PRO A 11 33.74 -22.54 31.14
CA PRO A 11 33.19 -23.05 29.90
C PRO A 11 33.42 -22.03 28.79
N ARG A 12 34.07 -22.45 27.71
CA ARG A 12 34.12 -21.70 26.48
C ARG A 12 32.67 -21.57 26.01
N GLU A 13 32.15 -20.33 25.97
CA GLU A 13 30.98 -20.02 25.19
C GLU A 13 31.36 -20.29 23.73
N ASP A 14 30.82 -21.34 23.17
CA ASP A 14 30.86 -21.58 21.75
C ASP A 14 30.17 -20.42 21.08
N PRO A 15 30.76 -19.82 20.01
CA PRO A 15 30.06 -18.79 19.24
C PRO A 15 28.74 -19.41 18.79
N VAL A 16 27.65 -18.73 19.08
CA VAL A 16 26.31 -19.12 18.67
C VAL A 16 26.33 -19.30 17.15
N SER A 17 26.61 -20.53 16.74
CA SER A 17 26.51 -20.91 15.34
C SER A 17 25.05 -20.79 14.94
N TRP A 18 24.75 -19.91 14.03
CA TRP A 18 23.46 -19.84 13.33
C TRP A 18 23.17 -21.09 12.50
N LEU A 19 24.09 -22.04 12.54
CA LEU A 19 24.02 -23.42 12.06
C LEU A 19 23.70 -24.31 13.25
N THR A 20 22.50 -24.30 13.76
CA THR A 20 22.04 -25.39 14.59
C THR A 20 21.89 -26.61 13.70
N THR A 21 22.77 -27.55 13.92
CA THR A 21 22.78 -28.94 13.45
C THR A 21 21.52 -29.66 13.98
N SER A 22 20.39 -29.33 13.51
CA SER A 22 19.24 -30.22 13.51
C SER A 22 18.85 -30.40 12.05
N GLY A 23 18.95 -31.63 11.59
CA GLY A 23 18.88 -32.15 10.23
C GLY A 23 17.75 -31.71 9.31
N THR A 24 17.45 -30.43 9.30
CA THR A 24 16.64 -29.74 8.31
C THR A 24 17.23 -28.35 8.15
N ALA A 25 18.16 -28.22 7.23
CA ALA A 25 18.69 -26.92 6.80
C ALA A 25 17.51 -26.05 6.32
N GLY A 26 17.14 -25.05 7.09
CA GLY A 26 15.99 -24.19 6.84
C GLY A 26 15.00 -24.08 8.00
N GLY A 27 15.19 -24.81 9.10
CA GLY A 27 14.27 -24.82 10.24
C GLY A 27 14.37 -23.63 11.18
N SER A 28 15.32 -22.69 10.96
CA SER A 28 15.51 -21.55 11.89
C SER A 28 14.67 -20.31 11.57
N PHE A 29 14.05 -20.27 10.40
CA PHE A 29 12.93 -19.36 10.17
C PHE A 29 11.67 -20.23 10.21
N ALA A 30 10.97 -20.24 11.32
CA ALA A 30 9.60 -20.72 11.31
C ALA A 30 8.89 -19.96 10.16
N PRO A 31 8.22 -20.65 9.22
CA PRO A 31 7.65 -20.01 8.02
C PRO A 31 6.77 -18.80 8.35
N THR A 32 6.17 -18.79 9.54
CA THR A 32 5.36 -17.72 10.08
C THR A 32 6.14 -16.47 10.48
N GLU A 33 7.35 -16.63 11.06
CA GLU A 33 8.16 -15.48 11.49
C GLU A 33 8.83 -14.78 10.31
N ALA A 34 9.38 -15.54 9.36
CA ALA A 34 9.93 -14.99 8.14
C ALA A 34 8.86 -14.28 7.29
N ALA A 35 7.67 -14.85 7.21
CA ALA A 35 6.54 -14.26 6.52
C ALA A 35 6.06 -12.97 7.20
N ALA A 36 5.99 -12.94 8.54
CA ALA A 36 5.62 -11.76 9.30
C ALA A 36 6.63 -10.62 9.13
N TYR A 37 7.93 -10.92 9.21
CA TYR A 37 9.00 -9.95 9.01
C TYR A 37 9.01 -9.38 7.58
N PHE A 38 8.85 -10.25 6.58
CA PHE A 38 8.73 -9.84 5.19
C PHE A 38 7.52 -8.94 4.98
N PHE A 39 6.39 -9.28 5.59
CA PHE A 39 5.17 -8.50 5.46
C PHE A 39 5.26 -7.13 6.15
N ASP A 40 5.88 -7.06 7.32
CA ASP A 40 6.11 -5.78 8.02
C ASP A 40 7.00 -4.84 7.19
N ARG A 41 8.05 -5.38 6.60
CA ARG A 41 8.92 -4.64 5.67
C ARG A 41 8.21 -4.22 4.38
N LEU A 42 7.37 -5.09 3.82
CA LEU A 42 6.53 -4.80 2.66
C LEU A 42 5.53 -3.69 2.98
N ALA A 43 4.90 -3.75 4.14
CA ALA A 43 3.93 -2.75 4.55
C ALA A 43 4.53 -1.35 4.68
N SER A 44 5.76 -1.25 5.19
CA SER A 44 6.47 0.03 5.31
C SER A 44 6.98 0.59 3.97
N MET A 45 7.03 -0.23 2.91
CA MET A 45 7.46 0.15 1.56
C MET A 45 6.29 0.41 0.61
N SER A 46 5.09 -0.07 0.95
CA SER A 46 3.89 0.13 0.15
C SER A 46 3.18 1.42 0.53
N VAL A 47 3.05 2.35 -0.42
CA VAL A 47 2.36 3.62 -0.20
C VAL A 47 0.87 3.40 0.07
N GLY A 48 0.22 2.45 -0.60
CA GLY A 48 -1.17 2.13 -0.35
C GLY A 48 -1.42 1.68 1.10
N LEU A 49 -0.55 0.80 1.63
CA LEU A 49 -0.67 0.33 3.01
C LEU A 49 -0.25 1.40 4.03
N ASP A 50 0.74 2.26 3.70
CA ASP A 50 1.22 3.33 4.58
C ASP A 50 0.23 4.51 4.65
N SER A 51 -0.51 4.76 3.57
CA SER A 51 -1.55 5.81 3.51
C SER A 51 -2.81 5.52 4.33
N GLY A 52 -2.87 4.34 4.98
CA GLY A 52 -3.91 4.00 5.91
C GLY A 52 -5.00 3.07 5.38
N PHE A 53 -4.78 2.34 4.28
CA PHE A 53 -5.71 1.30 3.85
C PHE A 53 -5.99 0.34 4.98
N ARG A 54 -7.28 0.03 5.19
CA ARG A 54 -7.70 -0.93 6.20
C ARG A 54 -7.23 -2.33 5.84
N ARG A 55 -6.30 -2.87 6.63
CA ARG A 55 -5.77 -4.23 6.41
C ARG A 55 -6.72 -5.27 6.96
N ILE A 56 -7.08 -6.23 6.14
CA ILE A 56 -7.89 -7.37 6.53
C ILE A 56 -7.11 -8.64 6.19
N SER A 57 -6.69 -9.37 7.23
CA SER A 57 -6.04 -10.67 7.06
C SER A 57 -7.08 -11.77 6.98
N THR A 58 -6.91 -12.69 6.03
CA THR A 58 -7.80 -13.85 5.89
C THR A 58 -7.00 -15.10 5.55
N THR A 59 -7.47 -16.26 5.98
CA THR A 59 -6.95 -17.56 5.55
C THR A 59 -7.82 -18.18 4.45
N SER A 60 -9.01 -17.62 4.22
CA SER A 60 -9.98 -18.11 3.27
C SER A 60 -9.62 -17.73 1.83
N ALA A 61 -10.08 -18.53 0.87
CA ALA A 61 -9.92 -18.23 -0.56
C ALA A 61 -10.82 -17.08 -1.03
N ARG A 62 -11.89 -16.81 -0.30
CA ARG A 62 -12.81 -15.69 -0.55
C ARG A 62 -13.21 -15.08 0.78
N LEU A 63 -13.31 -13.77 0.82
CA LEU A 63 -13.79 -13.01 1.98
C LEU A 63 -14.97 -12.16 1.54
N ALA A 64 -16.11 -12.35 2.21
CA ALA A 64 -17.30 -11.54 2.02
C ALA A 64 -17.24 -10.33 2.98
N VAL A 65 -17.21 -9.13 2.43
CA VAL A 65 -17.24 -7.88 3.20
C VAL A 65 -18.62 -7.27 3.04
N PRO A 66 -19.42 -7.19 4.12
CA PRO A 66 -20.74 -6.57 4.05
C PRO A 66 -20.59 -5.05 3.84
N ARG A 67 -21.48 -4.49 3.03
CA ARG A 67 -21.63 -3.05 2.85
C ARG A 67 -23.09 -2.65 3.01
N VAL A 68 -23.33 -1.48 3.57
CA VAL A 68 -24.64 -0.87 3.63
C VAL A 68 -24.79 0.02 2.39
N LEU A 69 -25.86 -0.17 1.62
CA LEU A 69 -26.19 0.62 0.44
C LEU A 69 -27.07 1.81 0.77
N SER A 70 -27.96 1.64 1.75
CA SER A 70 -28.82 2.70 2.27
C SER A 70 -29.17 2.43 3.71
N ASP A 71 -29.12 3.47 4.52
CA ASP A 71 -29.50 3.42 5.93
C ASP A 71 -31.01 3.40 6.11
N ALA A 72 -31.46 2.99 7.31
CA ALA A 72 -32.85 3.13 7.71
C ALA A 72 -33.19 4.62 7.86
N VAL A 73 -34.37 5.02 7.39
CA VAL A 73 -34.83 6.40 7.46
C VAL A 73 -35.50 6.64 8.82
N ALA A 74 -34.97 7.64 9.57
CA ALA A 74 -35.62 8.12 10.79
C ALA A 74 -36.59 9.25 10.48
N ASN A 75 -37.84 9.15 10.95
CA ASN A 75 -38.87 10.15 10.77
C ASN A 75 -39.37 10.66 12.11
N TRP A 76 -39.69 11.97 12.18
CA TRP A 76 -40.40 12.53 13.32
C TRP A 76 -41.85 12.08 13.28
N THR A 77 -42.32 11.37 14.31
CA THR A 77 -43.70 10.89 14.42
C THR A 77 -44.39 11.56 15.59
N ALA A 78 -45.68 11.90 15.41
CA ALA A 78 -46.50 12.46 16.49
C ALA A 78 -46.84 11.37 17.50
N GLU A 79 -47.20 11.79 18.72
CA GLU A 79 -47.62 10.86 19.77
C GLU A 79 -48.89 10.08 19.33
N GLY A 80 -48.82 8.75 19.49
CA GLY A 80 -49.94 7.87 19.10
C GLY A 80 -50.00 7.50 17.60
N THR A 81 -49.03 7.95 16.79
CA THR A 81 -48.93 7.59 15.38
C THR A 81 -48.04 6.36 15.20
N GLU A 82 -48.42 5.42 14.31
CA GLU A 82 -47.62 4.26 13.99
C GLU A 82 -46.27 4.64 13.34
N ILE A 83 -45.17 4.09 13.85
CA ILE A 83 -43.85 4.23 13.28
C ILE A 83 -43.71 3.28 12.11
N THR A 84 -43.51 3.80 10.92
CA THR A 84 -43.29 2.97 9.71
C THR A 84 -41.87 2.42 9.74
N PRO A 85 -41.71 1.07 9.78
CA PRO A 85 -40.37 0.49 9.75
C PRO A 85 -39.74 0.66 8.36
N THR A 86 -38.45 0.99 8.35
CA THR A 86 -37.64 1.08 7.12
C THR A 86 -36.46 0.14 7.30
N ASP A 87 -36.28 -0.82 6.39
CA ASP A 87 -35.17 -1.74 6.44
C ASP A 87 -33.96 -1.17 5.70
N PRO A 88 -32.76 -1.23 6.29
CA PRO A 88 -31.54 -0.87 5.59
C PRO A 88 -31.27 -1.86 4.46
N ASN A 89 -30.81 -1.35 3.31
CA ASN A 89 -30.40 -2.22 2.21
C ASN A 89 -28.91 -2.54 2.35
N ALA A 90 -28.59 -3.83 2.44
CA ALA A 90 -27.23 -4.32 2.58
C ALA A 90 -26.85 -5.22 1.38
N ASP A 91 -25.60 -5.13 0.95
CA ASP A 91 -24.99 -5.94 -0.09
C ASP A 91 -23.67 -6.51 0.40
N VAL A 92 -23.05 -7.40 -0.37
CA VAL A 92 -21.80 -8.05 -0.03
C VAL A 92 -20.79 -7.89 -1.16
N VAL A 93 -19.65 -7.26 -0.85
CA VAL A 93 -18.50 -7.22 -1.76
C VAL A 93 -17.59 -8.40 -1.45
N THR A 94 -17.29 -9.22 -2.45
CA THR A 94 -16.46 -10.41 -2.28
C THR A 94 -15.03 -10.12 -2.73
N ALA A 95 -14.08 -10.22 -1.80
CA ALA A 95 -12.66 -10.27 -2.09
C ALA A 95 -12.23 -11.68 -2.52
N VAL A 96 -11.40 -11.76 -3.56
CA VAL A 96 -10.80 -13.01 -4.05
C VAL A 96 -9.29 -12.81 -4.16
N PRO A 97 -8.52 -13.01 -3.06
CA PRO A 97 -7.08 -12.75 -3.05
C PRO A 97 -6.34 -13.49 -4.15
N ARG A 98 -5.72 -12.74 -5.07
CA ARG A 98 -4.97 -13.24 -6.22
C ARG A 98 -3.49 -13.33 -5.89
N LYS A 99 -2.80 -14.25 -6.56
CA LYS A 99 -1.39 -14.55 -6.30
C LYS A 99 -0.49 -13.53 -6.96
N LEU A 100 0.32 -12.85 -6.17
CA LEU A 100 1.49 -12.08 -6.58
C LEU A 100 2.73 -12.91 -6.24
N ALA A 101 3.66 -13.07 -7.18
CA ALA A 101 4.87 -13.86 -6.97
C ALA A 101 6.09 -13.16 -7.56
N ALA A 102 7.22 -13.27 -6.85
CA ALA A 102 8.53 -12.87 -7.34
C ALA A 102 9.51 -14.03 -7.16
N LEU A 103 10.43 -14.19 -8.12
CA LEU A 103 11.47 -15.21 -8.10
C LEU A 103 12.79 -14.55 -8.49
N THR A 104 13.86 -14.86 -7.75
CA THR A 104 15.22 -14.47 -8.09
C THR A 104 16.18 -15.61 -7.88
N TYR A 105 17.33 -15.57 -8.56
CA TYR A 105 18.41 -16.51 -8.39
C TYR A 105 19.64 -15.78 -7.84
N ALA A 106 20.28 -16.36 -6.84
CA ALA A 106 21.56 -15.91 -6.30
C ALA A 106 22.62 -16.98 -6.54
N SER A 107 23.85 -16.60 -6.89
CA SER A 107 24.98 -17.52 -6.91
C SER A 107 25.31 -17.95 -5.49
N ASN A 108 25.62 -19.24 -5.28
CA ASN A 108 26.02 -19.74 -3.97
C ASN A 108 27.34 -19.11 -3.52
N GLU A 109 28.29 -18.86 -4.44
CA GLU A 109 29.53 -18.13 -4.15
C GLU A 109 29.26 -16.73 -3.58
N LEU A 110 28.29 -15.99 -4.19
CA LEU A 110 27.91 -14.67 -3.70
C LEU A 110 27.28 -14.73 -2.30
N VAL A 111 26.51 -15.78 -2.01
CA VAL A 111 25.85 -15.95 -0.71
C VAL A 111 26.87 -16.31 0.38
N ASP A 112 27.87 -17.14 0.04
CA ASP A 112 28.85 -17.65 1.00
C ASP A 112 29.99 -16.66 1.26
N ASP A 113 30.38 -15.86 0.25
CA ASP A 113 31.57 -14.97 0.32
C ASP A 113 31.23 -13.49 0.61
N SER A 114 29.94 -13.10 0.67
CA SER A 114 29.56 -11.68 0.77
C SER A 114 29.53 -11.14 2.18
N GLN A 115 30.15 -9.95 2.36
CA GLN A 115 29.95 -9.05 3.50
C GLN A 115 29.57 -7.65 2.97
N PRO A 116 28.45 -7.06 3.29
CA PRO A 116 27.35 -7.52 4.17
C PRO A 116 26.56 -8.66 3.55
N ASP A 117 25.73 -9.32 4.37
CA ASP A 117 24.96 -10.50 4.02
C ASP A 117 24.11 -10.29 2.75
N ALA A 118 24.49 -10.93 1.65
CA ALA A 118 23.78 -10.84 0.38
C ALA A 118 22.33 -11.31 0.47
N GLN A 119 22.01 -12.19 1.41
CA GLN A 119 20.65 -12.68 1.63
C GLN A 119 19.73 -11.56 2.08
N ASP A 120 20.18 -10.70 2.99
CA ASP A 120 19.39 -9.53 3.46
C ASP A 120 19.15 -8.51 2.35
N VAL A 121 20.14 -8.27 1.49
CA VAL A 121 20.00 -7.39 0.33
C VAL A 121 19.00 -7.96 -0.66
N LEU A 122 19.05 -9.25 -0.96
CA LEU A 122 18.12 -9.93 -1.85
C LEU A 122 16.69 -9.93 -1.28
N ALA A 123 16.53 -10.22 0.01
CA ALA A 123 15.23 -10.19 0.68
C ALA A 123 14.60 -8.78 0.63
N THR A 124 15.43 -7.74 0.86
CA THR A 124 14.98 -6.34 0.78
C THR A 124 14.56 -5.96 -0.65
N ASN A 125 15.34 -6.35 -1.65
CA ASN A 125 15.03 -6.09 -3.05
C ASN A 125 13.74 -6.79 -3.49
N LEU A 126 13.53 -8.05 -3.08
CA LEU A 126 12.31 -8.80 -3.36
C LEU A 126 11.09 -8.16 -2.66
N ALA A 127 11.23 -7.78 -1.39
CA ALA A 127 10.16 -7.10 -0.66
C ALA A 127 9.77 -5.79 -1.36
N ARG A 128 10.76 -5.00 -1.78
CA ARG A 128 10.53 -3.77 -2.52
C ARG A 128 9.84 -4.01 -3.87
N ALA A 129 10.27 -5.01 -4.63
CA ALA A 129 9.67 -5.33 -5.92
C ALA A 129 8.19 -5.76 -5.77
N VAL A 130 7.89 -6.55 -4.74
CA VAL A 130 6.52 -6.97 -4.43
C VAL A 130 5.68 -5.78 -3.95
N ALA A 131 6.23 -4.89 -3.10
CA ALA A 131 5.56 -3.69 -2.63
C ALA A 131 5.20 -2.74 -3.77
N LEU A 132 6.13 -2.46 -4.68
CA LEU A 132 5.89 -1.60 -5.84
C LEU A 132 4.83 -2.18 -6.78
N LYS A 133 4.86 -3.49 -7.03
CA LYS A 133 3.84 -4.13 -7.87
C LYS A 133 2.49 -4.19 -7.18
N LEU A 134 2.46 -4.35 -5.85
CA LEU A 134 1.24 -4.30 -5.05
C LEU A 134 0.62 -2.91 -5.10
N ASP A 135 1.41 -1.85 -4.91
CA ASP A 135 0.95 -0.45 -5.03
C ASP A 135 0.37 -0.18 -6.42
N TRP A 136 1.10 -0.56 -7.46
CA TRP A 136 0.58 -0.42 -8.81
C TRP A 136 -0.77 -1.13 -8.97
N SER A 137 -0.89 -2.33 -8.39
CA SER A 137 -2.13 -3.11 -8.48
C SER A 137 -3.29 -2.47 -7.70
N PHE A 138 -3.03 -1.87 -6.54
CA PHE A 138 -4.04 -1.15 -5.75
C PHE A 138 -4.59 0.08 -6.47
N PHE A 139 -3.77 0.81 -7.19
CA PHE A 139 -4.23 2.02 -7.87
C PHE A 139 -4.66 1.77 -9.32
N GLU A 140 -3.90 0.99 -10.10
CA GLU A 140 -4.04 0.85 -11.55
C GLU A 140 -4.55 -0.52 -12.00
N GLY A 141 -4.65 -1.50 -11.09
CA GLY A 141 -4.98 -2.88 -11.42
C GLY A 141 -6.22 -3.02 -12.29
N SER A 142 -6.14 -3.85 -13.34
CA SER A 142 -7.18 -3.97 -14.38
C SER A 142 -8.44 -4.70 -13.92
N GLY A 143 -8.37 -5.50 -12.86
CA GLY A 143 -9.45 -6.40 -12.41
C GLY A 143 -9.60 -7.66 -13.26
N THR A 144 -8.88 -7.76 -14.39
CA THR A 144 -8.86 -8.97 -15.22
C THR A 144 -7.82 -9.95 -14.67
N ALA A 145 -8.21 -11.22 -14.50
CA ALA A 145 -7.30 -12.24 -13.98
C ALA A 145 -6.02 -12.32 -14.82
N PRO A 146 -4.82 -12.38 -14.21
CA PRO A 146 -4.53 -12.62 -12.78
C PRO A 146 -4.43 -11.35 -11.91
N GLU A 147 -4.68 -10.15 -12.44
CA GLU A 147 -4.55 -8.88 -11.70
C GLU A 147 -5.78 -8.59 -10.84
N ILE A 148 -5.55 -7.97 -9.67
CA ILE A 148 -6.62 -7.44 -8.82
C ILE A 148 -7.25 -6.20 -9.45
N ARG A 149 -8.41 -5.78 -8.96
CA ARG A 149 -9.07 -4.57 -9.41
C ARG A 149 -8.63 -3.41 -8.53
N GLY A 150 -7.83 -2.50 -9.09
CA GLY A 150 -7.38 -1.30 -8.39
C GLY A 150 -8.42 -0.17 -8.39
N LEU A 151 -8.19 0.86 -7.58
CA LEU A 151 -9.08 2.02 -7.41
C LEU A 151 -9.53 2.61 -8.74
N LYS A 152 -8.63 2.71 -9.72
CA LYS A 152 -8.92 3.22 -11.06
C LYS A 152 -10.11 2.54 -11.74
N ASN A 153 -10.24 1.25 -11.55
CA ASN A 153 -11.19 0.39 -12.23
C ASN A 153 -12.33 -0.08 -11.32
N GLN A 154 -12.41 0.43 -10.09
CA GLN A 154 -13.56 0.20 -9.22
C GLN A 154 -14.80 0.92 -9.77
N SER A 155 -15.95 0.27 -9.64
CA SER A 155 -17.22 0.89 -10.02
C SER A 155 -17.78 1.74 -8.87
N GLY A 156 -18.36 2.90 -9.22
CA GLY A 156 -19.03 3.76 -8.24
C GLY A 156 -18.13 4.76 -7.52
N ILE A 157 -16.81 4.80 -7.80
CA ILE A 157 -15.95 5.86 -7.30
C ILE A 157 -16.34 7.21 -7.93
N GLN A 158 -16.20 8.28 -7.18
CA GLN A 158 -16.41 9.62 -7.67
C GLN A 158 -15.27 10.06 -8.59
N THR A 159 -15.57 10.83 -9.61
CA THR A 159 -14.57 11.32 -10.56
C THR A 159 -14.67 12.82 -10.77
N LEU A 160 -13.56 13.54 -10.59
CA LEU A 160 -13.42 14.95 -10.90
C LEU A 160 -12.52 15.12 -12.11
N SER A 161 -13.06 15.67 -13.21
CA SER A 161 -12.29 15.84 -14.45
C SER A 161 -11.63 17.21 -14.50
N MET A 162 -10.35 17.25 -14.87
CA MET A 162 -9.59 18.48 -15.14
C MET A 162 -9.89 19.08 -16.52
N GLY A 163 -11.05 18.73 -17.11
CA GLY A 163 -11.49 19.20 -18.42
C GLY A 163 -11.42 18.13 -19.51
N ALA A 164 -12.01 18.42 -20.67
CA ALA A 164 -12.16 17.47 -21.76
C ALA A 164 -10.83 16.89 -22.25
N ASN A 165 -9.76 17.70 -22.30
CA ASN A 165 -8.43 17.31 -22.72
C ASN A 165 -7.42 17.29 -21.57
N GLY A 166 -7.90 17.32 -20.33
CA GLY A 166 -7.06 17.49 -19.16
C GLY A 166 -6.50 18.90 -19.02
N ALA A 167 -5.96 19.22 -17.85
CA ALA A 167 -5.30 20.48 -17.57
C ALA A 167 -4.15 20.31 -16.56
N ALA A 168 -3.19 21.25 -16.60
CA ALA A 168 -2.16 21.33 -15.58
C ALA A 168 -2.74 21.92 -14.29
N LEU A 169 -2.18 21.54 -13.15
CA LEU A 169 -2.52 22.10 -11.85
C LEU A 169 -2.01 23.54 -11.78
N THR A 170 -2.93 24.51 -11.68
CA THR A 170 -2.64 25.93 -11.57
C THR A 170 -2.98 26.51 -10.20
N ASN A 171 -3.82 25.83 -9.44
CA ASN A 171 -4.28 26.20 -8.10
C ASN A 171 -4.59 24.95 -7.26
N LEU A 172 -5.14 25.14 -6.07
CA LEU A 172 -5.56 24.06 -5.16
C LEU A 172 -7.06 23.73 -5.25
N ASP A 173 -7.82 24.40 -6.12
CA ASP A 173 -9.27 24.24 -6.23
C ASP A 173 -9.68 22.78 -6.49
N PRO A 174 -9.00 21.99 -7.36
CA PRO A 174 -9.39 20.60 -7.57
C PRO A 174 -9.34 19.73 -6.31
N PHE A 175 -8.48 20.09 -5.33
CA PHE A 175 -8.43 19.39 -4.05
C PHE A 175 -9.57 19.83 -3.13
N ALA A 176 -9.92 21.11 -3.13
CA ALA A 176 -11.08 21.62 -2.40
C ALA A 176 -12.38 20.99 -2.92
N ASP A 177 -12.53 20.92 -4.25
CA ASP A 177 -13.67 20.26 -4.89
C ASP A 177 -13.73 18.77 -4.55
N ALA A 178 -12.61 18.07 -4.61
CA ALA A 178 -12.56 16.65 -4.27
C ALA A 178 -12.91 16.37 -2.81
N LEU A 179 -12.42 17.21 -1.88
CA LEU A 179 -12.78 17.10 -0.46
C LEU A 179 -14.24 17.46 -0.22
N GLY A 180 -14.78 18.46 -0.96
CA GLY A 180 -16.19 18.81 -0.95
C GLY A 180 -17.08 17.65 -1.40
N MET A 181 -16.72 16.98 -2.51
CA MET A 181 -17.42 15.80 -3.01
C MET A 181 -17.44 14.65 -2.00
N LEU A 182 -16.34 14.43 -1.26
CA LEU A 182 -16.33 13.44 -0.17
C LEU A 182 -17.28 13.83 0.96
N ALA A 183 -17.26 15.10 1.36
CA ALA A 183 -18.11 15.62 2.43
C ALA A 183 -19.61 15.56 2.08
N GLU A 184 -20.00 15.71 0.81
CA GLU A 184 -21.37 15.52 0.34
C GLU A 184 -21.89 14.08 0.52
N GLU A 185 -20.98 13.11 0.58
CA GLU A 185 -21.28 11.70 0.81
C GLU A 185 -20.95 11.24 2.25
N ASP A 186 -20.91 12.20 3.19
CA ASP A 186 -20.59 11.95 4.59
C ASP A 186 -19.24 11.22 4.81
N ALA A 187 -18.29 11.40 3.88
CA ALA A 187 -16.95 10.82 3.95
C ALA A 187 -15.90 11.90 4.21
N GLU A 188 -14.86 11.58 4.97
CA GLU A 188 -13.76 12.49 5.28
C GLU A 188 -12.51 12.12 4.48
N GLY A 189 -11.96 13.05 3.73
CA GLY A 189 -10.69 12.87 3.02
C GLY A 189 -9.52 12.77 4.01
N THR A 190 -9.00 11.56 4.23
CA THR A 190 -7.88 11.32 5.16
C THR A 190 -6.56 11.11 4.47
N ALA A 191 -6.56 10.85 3.17
CA ALA A 191 -5.36 10.58 2.39
C ALA A 191 -5.46 11.14 0.96
N ILE A 192 -4.33 11.68 0.49
CA ILE A 192 -4.13 12.08 -0.91
C ILE A 192 -2.94 11.30 -1.46
N VAL A 193 -3.13 10.60 -2.56
CA VAL A 193 -2.04 9.88 -3.24
C VAL A 193 -1.87 10.43 -4.64
N MET A 194 -0.63 10.80 -4.98
CA MET A 194 -0.31 11.37 -6.28
C MET A 194 1.10 10.98 -6.76
N HIS A 195 1.33 11.13 -8.07
CA HIS A 195 2.65 10.96 -8.65
C HIS A 195 3.60 12.12 -8.25
N PRO A 196 4.90 11.89 -7.99
CA PRO A 196 5.86 12.94 -7.61
C PRO A 196 5.91 14.14 -8.56
N ARG A 197 5.61 13.95 -9.85
CA ARG A 197 5.57 15.06 -10.81
C ARG A 197 4.47 16.08 -10.50
N ASN A 198 3.32 15.63 -9.98
CA ASN A 198 2.21 16.51 -9.60
C ASN A 198 2.58 17.32 -8.36
N TRP A 199 3.20 16.68 -7.37
CA TRP A 199 3.70 17.40 -6.21
C TRP A 199 4.70 18.47 -6.60
N ARG A 200 5.64 18.16 -7.50
CA ARG A 200 6.58 19.15 -8.04
C ARG A 200 5.87 20.30 -8.77
N ALA A 201 4.78 20.05 -9.48
CA ALA A 201 3.98 21.09 -10.11
C ALA A 201 3.32 22.01 -9.07
N LEU A 202 2.70 21.41 -8.05
CA LEU A 202 2.03 22.15 -6.96
C LEU A 202 3.00 23.04 -6.16
N THR A 203 4.19 22.58 -5.85
CA THR A 203 5.20 23.36 -5.11
C THR A 203 5.72 24.57 -5.89
N LYS A 204 5.53 24.59 -7.21
CA LYS A 204 5.91 25.74 -8.06
C LYS A 204 4.82 26.81 -8.16
N ILE A 205 3.60 26.52 -7.76
CA ILE A 205 2.48 27.48 -7.81
C ILE A 205 2.77 28.62 -6.83
N LYS A 206 2.65 29.83 -7.30
CA LYS A 206 2.86 31.06 -6.52
C LYS A 206 1.54 31.75 -6.20
N GLU A 207 1.46 32.46 -5.07
CA GLU A 207 0.25 33.18 -4.63
C GLU A 207 -0.25 34.19 -5.67
N THR A 208 0.70 34.87 -6.32
CA THR A 208 0.40 35.85 -7.37
C THR A 208 1.49 35.80 -8.45
N SER A 209 1.12 36.24 -9.66
CA SER A 209 2.11 36.38 -10.74
C SER A 209 3.21 37.36 -10.31
N GLY A 210 4.49 36.88 -10.37
CA GLY A 210 5.64 37.68 -9.94
C GLY A 210 6.00 37.53 -8.44
N SER A 211 5.19 36.85 -7.63
CA SER A 211 5.53 36.56 -6.24
C SER A 211 6.57 35.44 -6.14
N ALA A 212 7.49 35.56 -5.19
CA ALA A 212 8.39 34.46 -4.84
C ALA A 212 7.75 33.45 -3.86
N LYS A 213 6.62 33.80 -3.25
CA LYS A 213 5.98 33.00 -2.19
C LYS A 213 5.14 31.87 -2.78
N PRO A 214 5.42 30.60 -2.44
CA PRO A 214 4.61 29.48 -2.88
C PRO A 214 3.26 29.45 -2.18
N VAL A 215 2.22 28.92 -2.85
CA VAL A 215 0.88 28.69 -2.27
C VAL A 215 0.95 27.57 -1.23
N LEU A 216 1.69 26.50 -1.53
CA LEU A 216 1.97 25.46 -0.55
C LEU A 216 3.16 25.91 0.30
N VAL A 217 2.86 26.34 1.51
CA VAL A 217 3.88 26.47 2.55
C VAL A 217 3.88 25.11 3.27
N ASP A 218 5.02 24.41 3.22
CA ASP A 218 5.19 23.23 4.06
C ASP A 218 4.91 23.64 5.50
N GLY A 219 3.85 23.08 6.10
CA GLY A 219 3.52 23.35 7.48
C GLY A 219 4.74 23.08 8.33
N ALA A 220 5.25 24.11 9.02
CA ALA A 220 6.29 23.95 10.01
C ALA A 220 5.67 23.13 11.17
N GLY A 221 5.69 21.81 11.02
CA GLY A 221 5.44 20.88 12.10
C GLY A 221 6.44 21.11 13.23
N ALA A 222 6.15 20.62 14.42
CA ALA A 222 7.10 20.66 15.52
C ALA A 222 8.46 20.09 15.05
N PRO A 223 9.60 20.60 15.52
CA PRO A 223 10.94 20.19 15.07
C PRO A 223 11.22 18.67 15.22
N THR A 224 10.40 17.98 15.96
CA THR A 224 10.47 16.53 16.21
C THR A 224 9.69 15.68 15.20
N GLU A 225 8.80 16.29 14.41
CA GLU A 225 8.10 15.62 13.35
C GLU A 225 8.74 15.99 12.00
N GLY A 226 9.15 14.99 11.22
CA GLY A 226 9.69 15.24 9.88
C GLY A 226 8.69 16.00 8.99
N PRO A 227 9.14 16.62 7.88
CA PRO A 227 8.28 17.41 7.00
C PRO A 227 7.16 16.52 6.44
N ARG A 228 5.95 16.69 6.95
CA ARG A 228 4.75 16.03 6.44
C ARG A 228 4.18 16.86 5.30
N ARG A 229 4.09 16.26 4.13
CA ARG A 229 3.39 16.88 3.00
C ARG A 229 1.91 16.88 3.27
N SER A 230 1.26 18.03 3.19
CA SER A 230 -0.18 18.15 3.38
C SER A 230 -0.78 19.15 2.40
N ILE A 231 -2.03 18.93 2.01
CA ILE A 231 -2.86 19.87 1.24
C ILE A 231 -4.17 20.02 2.01
N GLN A 232 -4.50 21.23 2.39
CA GLN A 232 -5.70 21.57 3.19
C GLN A 232 -5.84 20.71 4.47
N GLY A 233 -4.72 20.40 5.12
CA GLY A 233 -4.68 19.59 6.34
C GLY A 233 -4.64 18.06 6.10
N VAL A 234 -4.89 17.60 4.86
CA VAL A 234 -4.86 16.17 4.52
C VAL A 234 -3.44 15.77 4.12
N PRO A 235 -2.88 14.70 4.69
CA PRO A 235 -1.55 14.22 4.35
C PRO A 235 -1.46 13.70 2.92
N VAL A 236 -0.29 13.92 2.29
CA VAL A 236 -0.02 13.55 0.90
C VAL A 236 1.07 12.49 0.83
N TRP A 237 0.75 11.39 0.19
CA TRP A 237 1.69 10.32 -0.16
C TRP A 237 2.08 10.39 -1.63
N LEU A 238 3.33 10.08 -1.91
CA LEU A 238 3.85 10.11 -3.27
C LEU A 238 4.25 8.69 -3.70
N THR A 239 3.70 8.26 -4.83
CA THR A 239 4.11 6.99 -5.46
C THR A 239 4.41 7.19 -6.93
N SER A 240 5.51 6.57 -7.38
CA SER A 240 5.88 6.54 -8.80
C SER A 240 5.10 5.46 -9.58
N GLN A 241 4.29 4.67 -8.91
CA GLN A 241 3.56 3.57 -9.51
C GLN A 241 2.25 4.00 -10.19
N LEU A 242 1.82 5.24 -10.00
CA LEU A 242 0.69 5.81 -10.73
C LEU A 242 1.07 6.05 -12.20
N SER A 243 0.18 5.70 -13.11
CA SER A 243 0.36 5.92 -14.56
C SER A 243 0.55 7.42 -14.87
N THR A 244 1.47 7.69 -15.78
CA THR A 244 1.72 9.04 -16.31
C THR A 244 1.39 9.16 -17.78
N THR A 245 0.76 8.13 -18.35
CA THR A 245 0.42 7.98 -19.78
C THR A 245 -1.07 7.70 -19.97
N GLU A 246 -1.90 8.21 -19.05
CA GLU A 246 -3.35 8.13 -19.22
C GLU A 246 -3.81 9.02 -20.37
N THR A 247 -4.85 8.56 -21.07
CA THR A 247 -5.47 9.34 -22.13
C THR A 247 -6.67 10.09 -21.59
N GLN A 248 -6.71 11.43 -21.80
CA GLN A 248 -7.84 12.29 -21.50
C GLN A 248 -8.11 13.17 -22.73
N GLY A 249 -9.18 12.87 -23.46
CA GLY A 249 -9.43 13.51 -24.75
C GLY A 249 -8.27 13.35 -25.72
N SER A 250 -7.64 14.43 -26.14
CA SER A 250 -6.47 14.43 -27.01
C SER A 250 -5.13 14.31 -26.28
N ALA A 251 -5.11 14.47 -24.97
CA ALA A 251 -3.89 14.34 -24.17
C ALA A 251 -3.58 12.87 -23.88
N THR A 252 -2.30 12.49 -24.02
CA THR A 252 -1.79 11.12 -23.79
C THR A 252 -0.80 11.03 -22.64
N THR A 253 -0.56 12.13 -21.92
CA THR A 253 0.39 12.23 -20.82
C THR A 253 -0.29 12.59 -19.50
N ALA A 254 -1.60 12.41 -19.42
CA ALA A 254 -2.37 12.65 -18.22
C ALA A 254 -2.05 11.63 -17.12
N ASN A 255 -2.37 11.96 -15.89
CA ASN A 255 -2.38 11.05 -14.76
C ASN A 255 -3.56 11.35 -13.84
N SER A 256 -3.73 10.49 -12.86
CA SER A 256 -4.77 10.63 -11.85
C SER A 256 -4.17 10.95 -10.48
N ILE A 257 -4.98 11.64 -9.64
CA ILE A 257 -4.72 11.84 -8.22
C ILE A 257 -5.89 11.20 -7.49
N TYR A 258 -5.64 10.55 -6.37
CA TYR A 258 -6.65 9.91 -5.55
C TYR A 258 -6.77 10.64 -4.22
N VAL A 259 -8.00 11.01 -3.85
CA VAL A 259 -8.37 11.58 -2.55
C VAL A 259 -9.41 10.66 -1.95
N TYR A 260 -9.18 10.14 -0.75
CA TYR A 260 -10.06 9.12 -0.20
C TYR A 260 -10.04 9.08 1.33
N GLN A 261 -11.06 8.46 1.89
CA GLN A 261 -11.11 8.05 3.27
C GLN A 261 -10.43 6.68 3.39
N ALA A 262 -9.27 6.65 4.02
CA ALA A 262 -8.36 5.50 3.97
C ALA A 262 -8.93 4.21 4.61
N ASP A 263 -9.74 4.33 5.66
CA ASP A 263 -10.38 3.19 6.34
C ASP A 263 -11.48 2.52 5.52
N GLN A 264 -12.02 3.21 4.50
CA GLN A 264 -12.99 2.65 3.56
C GLN A 264 -12.34 1.85 2.44
N VAL A 265 -11.03 1.95 2.25
CA VAL A 265 -10.30 1.13 1.29
C VAL A 265 -9.71 -0.08 2.00
N CYS A 266 -10.23 -1.26 1.70
CA CYS A 266 -9.83 -2.49 2.37
C CYS A 266 -8.82 -3.28 1.54
N ALA A 267 -7.59 -3.34 2.01
CA ALA A 267 -6.55 -4.23 1.49
C ALA A 267 -6.68 -5.62 2.14
N VAL A 268 -7.18 -6.59 1.40
CA VAL A 268 -7.35 -7.97 1.86
C VAL A 268 -6.10 -8.75 1.55
N ILE A 269 -5.41 -9.22 2.59
CA ILE A 269 -4.16 -9.96 2.45
C ILE A 269 -4.35 -11.32 3.07
N ARG A 270 -4.06 -12.35 2.27
CA ARG A 270 -4.11 -13.70 2.78
C ARG A 270 -2.87 -13.96 3.65
N ALA A 271 -3.07 -14.52 4.85
CA ALA A 271 -2.04 -14.73 5.87
C ALA A 271 -0.95 -15.74 5.48
N ASP A 272 -1.02 -16.31 4.28
CA ASP A 272 -0.08 -17.30 3.75
C ASP A 272 0.99 -16.67 2.80
N ALA A 273 1.50 -15.49 3.12
CA ALA A 273 2.72 -15.00 2.49
C ALA A 273 3.84 -16.03 2.70
N ASP A 274 4.42 -16.53 1.61
CA ASP A 274 5.33 -17.65 1.62
C ASP A 274 6.66 -17.23 0.96
N VAL A 275 7.74 -17.33 1.75
CA VAL A 275 9.11 -17.13 1.26
C VAL A 275 9.79 -18.49 1.26
N LYS A 276 10.16 -18.97 0.07
CA LYS A 276 10.84 -20.26 -0.10
C LYS A 276 12.19 -20.08 -0.73
N VAL A 277 13.17 -20.74 -0.15
CA VAL A 277 14.54 -20.84 -0.65
C VAL A 277 14.75 -22.27 -1.14
N ASP A 278 15.18 -22.44 -2.38
CA ASP A 278 15.45 -23.74 -2.98
C ASP A 278 16.85 -23.76 -3.59
N LYS A 279 17.72 -24.57 -3.01
CA LYS A 279 19.11 -24.77 -3.47
C LYS A 279 19.20 -25.75 -4.63
N SER A 280 18.14 -26.52 -4.89
CA SER A 280 18.12 -27.55 -5.93
C SER A 280 17.57 -27.07 -7.27
N ALA A 281 16.85 -25.95 -7.29
CA ALA A 281 16.15 -25.46 -8.49
C ALA A 281 17.08 -25.13 -9.67
N ALA A 282 18.33 -24.78 -9.40
CA ALA A 282 19.33 -24.45 -10.43
C ALA A 282 20.68 -25.14 -10.15
N PHE A 283 20.63 -26.43 -9.83
CA PHE A 283 21.79 -27.26 -9.46
C PHE A 283 22.93 -27.20 -10.47
N SER A 284 22.61 -27.21 -11.77
CA SER A 284 23.62 -27.19 -12.85
C SER A 284 24.39 -25.87 -12.99
N SER A 285 23.88 -24.78 -12.39
CA SER A 285 24.49 -23.44 -12.45
C SER A 285 24.92 -22.92 -11.09
N ASP A 286 24.93 -23.76 -10.07
CA ASP A 286 25.29 -23.44 -8.69
C ASP A 286 24.62 -22.17 -8.14
N ARG A 287 23.26 -22.15 -8.26
CA ARG A 287 22.44 -21.02 -7.83
C ARG A 287 21.33 -21.46 -6.90
N THR A 288 21.08 -20.63 -5.89
CA THR A 288 19.94 -20.74 -4.98
C THR A 288 18.79 -19.89 -5.51
N ALA A 289 17.62 -20.49 -5.60
CA ALA A 289 16.38 -19.78 -5.97
C ALA A 289 15.67 -19.28 -4.72
N VAL A 290 15.29 -17.99 -4.72
CA VAL A 290 14.44 -17.38 -3.66
C VAL A 290 13.13 -16.97 -4.30
N ARG A 291 12.04 -17.54 -3.81
CA ARG A 291 10.68 -17.24 -4.27
C ARG A 291 9.85 -16.63 -3.15
N VAL A 292 9.20 -15.53 -3.45
CA VAL A 292 8.20 -14.91 -2.58
C VAL A 292 6.83 -15.01 -3.23
N THR A 293 5.83 -15.43 -2.49
CA THR A 293 4.44 -15.44 -2.93
C THR A 293 3.56 -14.77 -1.90
N LEU A 294 2.71 -13.86 -2.36
CA LEU A 294 1.69 -13.17 -1.58
C LEU A 294 0.35 -13.30 -2.28
N ARG A 295 -0.74 -13.34 -1.53
CA ARG A 295 -2.08 -13.23 -2.10
C ARG A 295 -2.77 -12.02 -1.51
N ALA A 296 -3.15 -11.11 -2.40
CA ALA A 296 -3.83 -9.87 -2.03
C ALA A 296 -5.03 -9.61 -2.94
N ASP A 297 -5.97 -8.83 -2.44
CA ASP A 297 -7.07 -8.24 -3.18
C ASP A 297 -7.41 -6.89 -2.55
N GLU A 298 -8.20 -6.10 -3.26
CA GLU A 298 -8.72 -4.83 -2.80
C GLU A 298 -10.23 -4.81 -2.94
N VAL A 299 -10.91 -4.38 -1.89
CA VAL A 299 -12.36 -4.17 -1.89
C VAL A 299 -12.69 -2.81 -1.33
N LEU A 300 -13.72 -2.21 -1.89
CA LEU A 300 -14.19 -0.88 -1.55
C LEU A 300 -15.66 -1.00 -1.08
N PRO A 301 -15.89 -1.07 0.25
CA PRO A 301 -17.26 -1.14 0.79
C PRO A 301 -18.07 0.11 0.45
N ASN A 302 -17.46 1.30 0.60
CA ASN A 302 -18.08 2.57 0.20
C ASN A 302 -17.31 3.20 -0.97
N PRO A 303 -17.74 3.04 -2.22
CA PRO A 303 -17.09 3.66 -3.37
C PRO A 303 -17.16 5.19 -3.38
N ALA A 304 -18.21 5.78 -2.79
CA ALA A 304 -18.38 7.23 -2.71
C ALA A 304 -17.31 7.91 -1.82
N ALA A 305 -16.65 7.13 -0.93
CA ALA A 305 -15.55 7.61 -0.11
C ALA A 305 -14.20 7.73 -0.86
N VAL A 306 -14.20 7.61 -2.18
CA VAL A 306 -13.01 7.78 -3.04
C VAL A 306 -13.33 8.72 -4.18
N VAL A 307 -12.52 9.77 -4.33
CA VAL A 307 -12.55 10.68 -5.46
C VAL A 307 -11.28 10.54 -6.27
N ARG A 308 -11.42 10.31 -7.56
CA ARG A 308 -10.35 10.31 -8.53
C ARG A 308 -10.35 11.61 -9.34
N ILE A 309 -9.33 12.44 -9.18
CA ILE A 309 -9.08 13.58 -10.03
C ILE A 309 -8.37 13.09 -11.27
N LEU A 310 -9.00 13.14 -12.41
CA LEU A 310 -8.51 12.61 -13.68
C LEU A 310 -8.13 13.71 -14.66
N GLY A 311 -7.19 13.40 -15.57
CA GLY A 311 -6.78 14.35 -16.60
C GLY A 311 -5.75 15.39 -16.13
N VAL A 312 -4.97 15.10 -15.09
CA VAL A 312 -3.91 16.00 -14.63
C VAL A 312 -2.71 15.93 -15.56
N LEU A 313 -2.39 17.04 -16.23
CA LEU A 313 -1.27 17.15 -17.15
C LEU A 313 0.02 17.60 -16.43
N PRO A 314 1.20 17.29 -17.00
CA PRO A 314 2.46 17.84 -16.52
C PRO A 314 2.48 19.37 -16.72
N ALA A 315 2.98 20.10 -15.69
CA ALA A 315 3.23 21.54 -15.73
C ALA A 315 4.61 21.85 -16.31
#